data_d173dece761f2e98c9c1ea05d945347e
#
_entry.id   d173dece761f2e98c9c1ea05d945347e
#
_cell.length_a   1.000
_cell.length_b   1.000
_cell.length_c   1.000
_cell.angle_alpha   90.00
_cell.angle_beta   90.00
_cell.angle_gamma   90.00
#
_symmetry.space_group_name_H-M   'P 1'
#
loop_
_entity.id
_entity.type
_entity.pdbx_description
1 polymer ?
#
loop_
_entity_poly.entity_id
_entity_poly.type
_entity_poly.pdbx_seq_one_letter_code
_entity_poly.pdbx_strand_id
1 'polypeptide(L)'
;MADAGAVDRIFVGGGGAGYGVPQHLLLGYGNRHGLIAGATGTGKTVTLQILAEGFSAAGVPVFMADVKGDLAGIAVPGSASHKLHDAFMKRSATIGLDLQYHGFPVIFWDLFGEKGHPVRATVTEMGPLLLSRLLELSEAQEGVMNVAFRLSDDEELPLLDLKDLQALLTYIAQNANEISGRYGLVSTDSVGAIQRRLLVLENEGGAGLFGEPALELADLMLTDSSGFGRISILAADKLMNSPRLYATFLLWLLS
;
A
#
# COMPACT_ATOMS: atom_id res chain seq x y z
N MET A 1 17.31 -31.56 -14.53
CA MET A 1 17.01 -30.11 -14.43
C MET A 1 16.15 -29.80 -15.64
N ALA A 2 14.85 -29.73 -15.47
CA ALA A 2 13.96 -29.26 -16.51
C ALA A 2 14.21 -27.76 -16.68
N ASP A 3 14.48 -27.37 -17.91
CA ASP A 3 14.60 -25.98 -18.33
C ASP A 3 13.26 -25.30 -18.02
N ALA A 4 13.21 -24.51 -16.95
CA ALA A 4 12.05 -23.68 -16.64
C ALA A 4 12.02 -22.59 -17.71
N GLY A 5 11.37 -22.89 -18.84
CA GLY A 5 11.17 -21.94 -19.91
C GLY A 5 10.60 -20.66 -19.31
N ALA A 6 11.30 -19.55 -19.49
CA ALA A 6 10.91 -18.26 -18.95
C ALA A 6 9.44 -18.00 -19.29
N VAL A 7 8.61 -17.81 -18.27
CA VAL A 7 7.21 -17.42 -18.45
C VAL A 7 7.23 -16.06 -19.16
N ASP A 8 6.77 -16.00 -20.41
CA ASP A 8 6.75 -14.77 -21.22
C ASP A 8 5.39 -14.07 -21.21
N ARG A 9 4.37 -14.71 -20.62
CA ARG A 9 2.99 -14.23 -20.61
C ARG A 9 2.19 -14.78 -19.43
N ILE A 10 1.18 -14.05 -19.02
CA ILE A 10 0.19 -14.44 -18.02
C ILE A 10 -1.14 -14.71 -18.74
N PHE A 11 -1.76 -15.87 -18.49
CA PHE A 11 -3.12 -16.12 -18.94
C PHE A 11 -4.09 -15.28 -18.14
N VAL A 12 -4.92 -14.45 -18.81
CA VAL A 12 -5.86 -13.52 -18.14
C VAL A 12 -7.28 -14.04 -18.20
N GLY A 13 -7.64 -14.79 -19.23
CA GLY A 13 -8.98 -15.32 -19.40
C GLY A 13 -9.30 -15.76 -20.82
N GLY A 14 -10.55 -16.09 -21.08
CA GLY A 14 -11.05 -16.42 -22.40
C GLY A 14 -11.79 -15.25 -23.06
N GLY A 15 -11.53 -15.02 -24.34
CA GLY A 15 -12.22 -14.03 -25.16
C GLY A 15 -12.96 -14.63 -26.35
N GLY A 16 -13.56 -13.78 -27.20
CA GLY A 16 -14.30 -14.18 -28.37
C GLY A 16 -15.68 -14.78 -28.08
N ALA A 17 -16.37 -15.22 -29.13
CA ALA A 17 -17.64 -15.91 -28.99
C ALA A 17 -17.44 -17.24 -28.24
N GLY A 18 -18.18 -17.45 -27.15
CA GLY A 18 -18.05 -18.64 -26.30
C GLY A 18 -16.83 -18.66 -25.37
N TYR A 19 -16.06 -17.57 -25.32
CA TYR A 19 -14.89 -17.40 -24.44
C TYR A 19 -13.75 -18.40 -24.64
N GLY A 20 -13.71 -19.10 -25.78
CA GLY A 20 -12.70 -20.12 -26.06
C GLY A 20 -11.37 -19.61 -26.62
N VAL A 21 -11.21 -18.29 -26.84
CA VAL A 21 -9.97 -17.70 -27.34
C VAL A 21 -9.12 -17.23 -26.15
N PRO A 22 -7.97 -17.89 -25.83
CA PRO A 22 -7.12 -17.51 -24.71
C PRO A 22 -6.61 -16.08 -24.87
N GLN A 23 -6.72 -15.29 -23.79
CA GLN A 23 -6.19 -13.93 -23.70
C GLN A 23 -5.00 -13.93 -22.74
N HIS A 24 -3.92 -13.27 -23.14
CA HIS A 24 -2.67 -13.23 -22.39
C HIS A 24 -2.18 -11.78 -22.21
N LEU A 25 -1.62 -11.50 -21.05
CA LEU A 25 -0.75 -10.35 -20.83
C LEU A 25 0.69 -10.78 -21.11
N LEU A 26 1.33 -10.13 -22.07
CA LEU A 26 2.75 -10.36 -22.32
C LEU A 26 3.58 -9.64 -21.26
N LEU A 27 4.51 -10.34 -20.60
CA LEU A 27 5.32 -9.78 -19.51
C LEU A 27 6.18 -8.60 -19.96
N GLY A 28 6.61 -8.55 -21.22
CA GLY A 28 7.30 -7.38 -21.78
C GLY A 28 6.48 -6.08 -21.75
N TYR A 29 5.17 -6.18 -21.55
CA TYR A 29 4.26 -5.04 -21.37
C TYR A 29 3.65 -4.99 -19.96
N GLY A 30 4.09 -5.83 -19.04
CA GLY A 30 3.58 -5.91 -17.67
C GLY A 30 3.81 -4.65 -16.84
N ASN A 31 4.70 -3.76 -17.26
CA ASN A 31 5.00 -2.47 -16.65
C ASN A 31 4.04 -1.34 -17.11
N ARG A 32 2.95 -1.67 -17.80
CA ARG A 32 1.96 -0.68 -18.24
C ARG A 32 0.78 -0.62 -17.28
N HIS A 33 0.16 0.56 -17.25
CA HIS A 33 -1.10 0.72 -16.52
C HIS A 33 -2.23 -0.03 -17.22
N GLY A 34 -3.15 -0.60 -16.42
CA GLY A 34 -4.32 -1.31 -16.92
C GLY A 34 -5.58 -0.92 -16.17
N LEU A 35 -6.72 -1.13 -16.78
CA LEU A 35 -8.04 -0.94 -16.19
C LEU A 35 -8.86 -2.21 -16.35
N ILE A 36 -9.35 -2.78 -15.22
CA ILE A 36 -10.30 -3.89 -15.21
C ILE A 36 -11.67 -3.33 -14.86
N ALA A 37 -12.53 -3.19 -15.86
CA ALA A 37 -13.87 -2.62 -15.72
C ALA A 37 -14.95 -3.71 -15.90
N GLY A 38 -16.06 -3.54 -15.21
CA GLY A 38 -17.21 -4.45 -15.29
C GLY A 38 -18.20 -4.22 -14.15
N ALA A 39 -19.43 -4.72 -14.31
CA ALA A 39 -20.46 -4.70 -13.26
C ALA A 39 -20.06 -5.62 -12.07
N THR A 40 -20.82 -5.52 -10.98
CA THR A 40 -20.64 -6.42 -9.83
C THR A 40 -20.90 -7.87 -10.26
N GLY A 41 -20.06 -8.80 -9.82
CA GLY A 41 -20.18 -10.23 -10.13
C GLY A 41 -19.61 -10.66 -11.49
N THR A 42 -19.01 -9.75 -12.28
CA THR A 42 -18.44 -10.08 -13.60
C THR A 42 -17.04 -10.68 -13.55
N GLY A 43 -16.43 -10.83 -12.35
CA GLY A 43 -15.12 -11.46 -12.16
C GLY A 43 -13.94 -10.50 -12.11
N LYS A 44 -14.14 -9.18 -11.84
CA LYS A 44 -13.04 -8.22 -11.71
C LYS A 44 -11.98 -8.64 -10.70
N THR A 45 -12.41 -9.02 -9.49
CA THR A 45 -11.51 -9.50 -8.42
C THR A 45 -10.78 -10.77 -8.83
N VAL A 46 -11.47 -11.70 -9.51
CA VAL A 46 -10.83 -12.92 -10.05
C VAL A 46 -9.75 -12.59 -11.07
N THR A 47 -9.98 -11.61 -11.93
CA THR A 47 -8.96 -11.15 -12.89
C THR A 47 -7.73 -10.55 -12.18
N LEU A 48 -7.94 -9.76 -11.10
CA LEU A 48 -6.83 -9.25 -10.28
C LEU A 48 -6.05 -10.40 -9.62
N GLN A 49 -6.75 -11.40 -9.08
CA GLN A 49 -6.12 -12.60 -8.50
C GLN A 49 -5.29 -13.35 -9.53
N ILE A 50 -5.82 -13.61 -10.71
CA ILE A 50 -5.10 -14.26 -11.83
C ILE A 50 -3.82 -13.49 -12.19
N LEU A 51 -3.89 -12.16 -12.27
CA LEU A 51 -2.72 -11.34 -12.55
C LEU A 51 -1.69 -11.43 -11.42
N ALA A 52 -2.12 -11.34 -10.16
CA ALA A 52 -1.24 -11.45 -9.01
C ALA A 52 -0.55 -12.82 -8.95
N GLU A 53 -1.30 -13.89 -9.14
CA GLU A 53 -0.78 -15.27 -9.22
C GLU A 53 0.21 -15.43 -10.37
N GLY A 54 -0.13 -14.90 -11.54
CA GLY A 54 0.72 -14.97 -12.72
C GLY A 54 2.03 -14.20 -12.59
N PHE A 55 2.01 -12.99 -12.02
CA PHE A 55 3.22 -12.23 -11.72
C PHE A 55 4.07 -12.93 -10.65
N SER A 56 3.44 -13.42 -9.57
CA SER A 56 4.11 -14.18 -8.53
C SER A 56 4.81 -15.41 -9.10
N ALA A 57 4.13 -16.19 -9.94
CA ALA A 57 4.71 -17.37 -10.62
C ALA A 57 5.87 -17.01 -11.56
N ALA A 58 5.88 -15.80 -12.09
CA ALA A 58 6.99 -15.27 -12.90
C ALA A 58 8.15 -14.70 -12.05
N GLY A 59 8.09 -14.82 -10.71
CA GLY A 59 9.10 -14.30 -9.79
C GLY A 59 8.98 -12.79 -9.53
N VAL A 60 7.87 -12.16 -9.92
CA VAL A 60 7.64 -10.72 -9.74
C VAL A 60 6.82 -10.49 -8.47
N PRO A 61 7.34 -9.73 -7.49
CA PRO A 61 6.58 -9.33 -6.32
C PRO A 61 5.36 -8.50 -6.69
N VAL A 62 4.29 -8.64 -5.91
CA VAL A 62 3.00 -7.97 -6.15
C VAL A 62 2.55 -7.24 -4.89
N PHE A 63 2.09 -6.00 -5.04
CA PHE A 63 1.39 -5.29 -3.96
C PHE A 63 -0.07 -5.06 -4.35
N MET A 64 -0.99 -5.37 -3.43
CA MET A 64 -2.44 -5.23 -3.62
C MET A 64 -3.08 -4.56 -2.41
N ALA A 65 -4.04 -3.66 -2.63
CA ALA A 65 -4.88 -3.12 -1.56
C ALA A 65 -6.24 -3.84 -1.57
N ASP A 66 -6.57 -4.49 -0.46
CA ASP A 66 -7.81 -5.22 -0.27
C ASP A 66 -8.82 -4.44 0.58
N VAL A 67 -9.77 -3.81 -0.10
CA VAL A 67 -10.83 -3.00 0.52
C VAL A 67 -11.99 -3.88 1.05
N LYS A 68 -12.17 -5.07 0.47
CA LYS A 68 -13.36 -5.93 0.74
C LYS A 68 -13.03 -7.19 1.53
N GLY A 69 -11.76 -7.53 1.69
CA GLY A 69 -11.31 -8.77 2.31
C GLY A 69 -11.51 -10.00 1.41
N ASP A 70 -11.57 -9.83 0.08
CA ASP A 70 -11.85 -10.92 -0.87
C ASP A 70 -10.58 -11.41 -1.61
N LEU A 71 -9.40 -10.86 -1.32
CA LEU A 71 -8.12 -11.26 -1.92
C LEU A 71 -7.36 -12.31 -1.10
N ALA A 72 -7.69 -12.49 0.18
CA ALA A 72 -6.96 -13.39 1.09
C ALA A 72 -6.93 -14.86 0.64
N GLY A 73 -7.86 -15.26 -0.21
CA GLY A 73 -7.94 -16.62 -0.76
C GLY A 73 -6.73 -17.05 -1.58
N ILE A 74 -5.92 -16.12 -2.09
CA ILE A 74 -4.69 -16.43 -2.86
C ILE A 74 -3.66 -17.19 -1.99
N ALA A 75 -3.67 -16.99 -0.67
CA ALA A 75 -2.73 -17.63 0.25
C ALA A 75 -2.92 -19.14 0.40
N VAL A 76 -4.12 -19.66 0.07
CA VAL A 76 -4.48 -21.06 0.33
C VAL A 76 -4.88 -21.74 -0.97
N PRO A 77 -4.33 -22.93 -1.27
CA PRO A 77 -4.72 -23.66 -2.48
C PRO A 77 -6.19 -24.02 -2.43
N GLY A 78 -6.85 -23.98 -3.58
CA GLY A 78 -8.22 -24.50 -3.73
C GLY A 78 -8.30 -25.99 -3.41
N SER A 79 -9.51 -26.51 -3.26
CA SER A 79 -9.75 -27.91 -2.93
C SER A 79 -10.83 -28.52 -3.82
N ALA A 80 -10.63 -29.77 -4.23
CA ALA A 80 -11.64 -30.54 -4.95
C ALA A 80 -12.92 -30.79 -4.12
N SER A 81 -12.84 -30.68 -2.79
CA SER A 81 -14.01 -30.77 -1.91
C SER A 81 -14.78 -29.46 -1.75
N HIS A 82 -14.27 -28.35 -2.32
CA HIS A 82 -14.95 -27.07 -2.21
C HIS A 82 -16.19 -27.02 -3.09
N LYS A 83 -17.27 -26.45 -2.59
CA LYS A 83 -18.59 -26.36 -3.26
C LYS A 83 -18.58 -25.73 -4.67
N LEU A 84 -17.57 -24.94 -4.99
CA LEU A 84 -17.41 -24.28 -6.28
C LEU A 84 -16.46 -25.05 -7.22
N HIS A 85 -15.92 -26.21 -6.81
CA HIS A 85 -14.94 -26.96 -7.60
C HIS A 85 -15.46 -27.25 -9.03
N ASP A 86 -16.65 -27.84 -9.14
CA ASP A 86 -17.23 -28.21 -10.45
C ASP A 86 -17.46 -26.98 -11.34
N ALA A 87 -17.88 -25.86 -10.75
CA ALA A 87 -18.07 -24.61 -11.49
C ALA A 87 -16.73 -24.06 -12.01
N PHE A 88 -15.67 -24.11 -11.21
CA PHE A 88 -14.32 -23.74 -11.64
C PHE A 88 -13.78 -24.66 -12.73
N MET A 89 -13.90 -25.96 -12.57
CA MET A 89 -13.46 -26.95 -13.57
C MET A 89 -14.21 -26.78 -14.90
N LYS A 90 -15.52 -26.57 -14.85
CA LYS A 90 -16.32 -26.28 -16.06
C LYS A 90 -15.88 -24.97 -16.72
N ARG A 91 -15.61 -23.94 -15.94
CA ARG A 91 -15.16 -22.64 -16.46
C ARG A 91 -13.76 -22.75 -17.07
N SER A 92 -12.82 -23.41 -16.41
CA SER A 92 -11.46 -23.60 -16.92
C SER A 92 -11.46 -24.34 -18.25
N ALA A 93 -12.25 -25.41 -18.39
CA ALA A 93 -12.42 -26.11 -19.66
C ALA A 93 -12.98 -25.19 -20.76
N THR A 94 -13.94 -24.31 -20.44
CA THR A 94 -14.54 -23.36 -21.40
C THR A 94 -13.52 -22.35 -21.94
N ILE A 95 -12.60 -21.89 -21.09
CA ILE A 95 -11.60 -20.88 -21.44
C ILE A 95 -10.25 -21.49 -21.86
N GLY A 96 -10.13 -22.81 -21.90
CA GLY A 96 -8.90 -23.50 -22.29
C GLY A 96 -7.78 -23.43 -21.25
N LEU A 97 -8.11 -23.28 -19.96
CA LEU A 97 -7.18 -23.24 -18.86
C LEU A 97 -7.04 -24.63 -18.22
N ASP A 98 -5.82 -25.14 -18.08
CA ASP A 98 -5.50 -26.27 -17.22
C ASP A 98 -5.40 -25.77 -15.77
N LEU A 99 -6.54 -25.83 -15.06
CA LEU A 99 -6.63 -25.30 -13.69
C LEU A 99 -5.95 -26.25 -12.71
N GLN A 100 -4.92 -25.76 -12.05
CA GLN A 100 -4.27 -26.42 -10.93
C GLN A 100 -4.39 -25.54 -9.68
N TYR A 101 -4.77 -26.15 -8.55
CA TYR A 101 -4.84 -25.46 -7.28
C TYR A 101 -3.45 -25.30 -6.68
N HIS A 102 -3.07 -24.05 -6.46
CA HIS A 102 -1.81 -23.69 -5.85
C HIS A 102 -2.02 -22.61 -4.80
N GLY A 103 -1.20 -22.60 -3.74
CA GLY A 103 -1.13 -21.50 -2.79
C GLY A 103 0.09 -20.64 -3.10
N PHE A 104 -0.06 -19.33 -2.96
CA PHE A 104 1.01 -18.38 -3.25
C PHE A 104 1.61 -17.79 -1.97
N PRO A 105 2.87 -17.32 -1.99
CA PRO A 105 3.50 -16.71 -0.82
C PRO A 105 2.91 -15.33 -0.56
N VAL A 106 1.98 -15.24 0.40
CA VAL A 106 1.27 -14.00 0.75
C VAL A 106 1.79 -13.45 2.06
N ILE A 107 1.97 -12.12 2.11
CA ILE A 107 2.18 -11.36 3.35
C ILE A 107 1.00 -10.40 3.49
N PHE A 108 0.36 -10.43 4.67
CA PHE A 108 -0.70 -9.50 5.00
C PHE A 108 -0.14 -8.30 5.77
N TRP A 109 -0.52 -7.12 5.33
CA TRP A 109 -0.17 -5.83 5.91
C TRP A 109 -1.42 -5.12 6.43
N ASP A 110 -1.31 -4.41 7.54
CA ASP A 110 -2.41 -3.65 8.12
C ASP A 110 -1.87 -2.45 8.90
N LEU A 111 -2.36 -1.25 8.63
CA LEU A 111 -1.96 -0.05 9.38
C LEU A 111 -2.30 -0.16 10.87
N PHE A 112 -3.36 -0.89 11.21
CA PHE A 112 -3.82 -1.05 12.60
C PHE A 112 -3.24 -2.28 13.29
N GLY A 113 -2.51 -3.14 12.56
CA GLY A 113 -1.88 -4.35 13.10
C GLY A 113 -2.85 -5.44 13.57
N GLU A 114 -4.10 -5.41 13.10
CA GLU A 114 -5.13 -6.37 13.53
C GLU A 114 -5.24 -7.59 12.59
N LYS A 115 -5.02 -7.37 11.30
CA LYS A 115 -5.20 -8.38 10.23
C LYS A 115 -3.92 -8.78 9.54
N GLY A 116 -2.81 -8.15 9.87
CA GLY A 116 -1.52 -8.35 9.23
C GLY A 116 -0.37 -7.73 10.02
N HIS A 117 0.80 -7.75 9.41
CA HIS A 117 1.95 -7.03 9.95
C HIS A 117 1.67 -5.53 9.92
N PRO A 118 2.02 -4.79 10.98
CA PRO A 118 1.83 -3.36 11.00
C PRO A 118 2.71 -2.70 9.92
N VAL A 119 2.10 -1.79 9.16
CA VAL A 119 2.83 -0.91 8.25
C VAL A 119 3.05 0.41 8.92
N ARG A 120 4.30 0.86 8.99
CA ARG A 120 4.67 2.14 9.59
C ARG A 120 5.61 2.92 8.68
N ALA A 121 5.58 4.24 8.85
CA ALA A 121 6.53 5.18 8.29
C ALA A 121 7.05 6.07 9.41
N THR A 122 8.26 6.54 9.33
CA THR A 122 8.68 7.62 10.22
C THR A 122 8.09 8.95 9.74
N VAL A 123 7.94 9.90 10.64
CA VAL A 123 7.54 11.27 10.29
C VAL A 123 8.56 11.88 9.32
N THR A 124 9.86 11.63 9.55
CA THR A 124 10.93 12.07 8.65
C THR A 124 10.75 11.55 7.22
N GLU A 125 10.46 10.24 7.03
CA GLU A 125 10.24 9.64 5.71
C GLU A 125 8.97 10.17 5.03
N MET A 126 7.90 10.40 5.79
CA MET A 126 6.67 10.99 5.25
C MET A 126 6.93 12.40 4.69
N GLY A 127 7.77 13.16 5.35
CA GLY A 127 8.16 14.50 4.96
C GLY A 127 7.07 15.57 5.13
N PRO A 128 7.47 16.86 5.08
CA PRO A 128 6.57 17.97 5.38
C PRO A 128 5.43 18.12 4.37
N LEU A 129 5.66 17.77 3.09
CA LEU A 129 4.65 17.94 2.03
C LEU A 129 3.46 16.98 2.21
N LEU A 130 3.73 15.69 2.42
CA LEU A 130 2.67 14.69 2.59
C LEU A 130 1.93 14.89 3.92
N LEU A 131 2.67 15.23 5.00
CA LEU A 131 2.06 15.56 6.28
C LEU A 131 1.18 16.81 6.20
N SER A 132 1.62 17.87 5.52
CA SER A 132 0.81 19.07 5.32
C SER A 132 -0.51 18.78 4.61
N ARG A 133 -0.47 17.92 3.60
CA ARG A 133 -1.68 17.47 2.89
C ARG A 133 -2.58 16.60 3.77
N LEU A 134 -2.00 15.65 4.51
CA LEU A 134 -2.73 14.78 5.43
C LEU A 134 -3.48 15.60 6.48
N LEU A 135 -2.83 16.61 7.04
CA LEU A 135 -3.36 17.48 8.08
C LEU A 135 -4.20 18.65 7.53
N GLU A 136 -4.31 18.82 6.20
CA GLU A 136 -4.99 19.95 5.55
C GLU A 136 -4.50 21.32 6.07
N LEU A 137 -3.20 21.49 6.05
CA LEU A 137 -2.58 22.72 6.52
C LEU A 137 -2.80 23.87 5.53
N SER A 138 -2.97 25.08 6.04
CA SER A 138 -2.92 26.30 5.23
C SER A 138 -1.47 26.61 4.85
N GLU A 139 -1.26 27.48 3.86
CA GLU A 139 0.07 27.91 3.41
C GLU A 139 0.96 28.41 4.57
N ALA A 140 0.40 29.19 5.50
CA ALA A 140 1.14 29.65 6.68
C ALA A 140 1.52 28.50 7.63
N GLN A 141 0.68 27.48 7.78
CA GLN A 141 0.96 26.30 8.59
C GLN A 141 1.96 25.37 7.91
N GLU A 142 1.86 25.21 6.57
CA GLU A 142 2.87 24.49 5.78
C GLU A 142 4.26 25.15 5.92
N GLY A 143 4.32 26.48 5.94
CA GLY A 143 5.54 27.21 6.23
C GLY A 143 6.16 26.83 7.57
N VAL A 144 5.36 26.76 8.64
CA VAL A 144 5.80 26.31 9.96
C VAL A 144 6.23 24.85 9.95
N MET A 145 5.50 23.98 9.24
CA MET A 145 5.87 22.56 9.10
C MET A 145 7.24 22.42 8.41
N ASN A 146 7.48 23.17 7.34
CA ASN A 146 8.77 23.18 6.66
C ASN A 146 9.90 23.67 7.57
N VAL A 147 9.65 24.69 8.41
CA VAL A 147 10.62 25.15 9.43
C VAL A 147 10.90 24.04 10.44
N ALA A 148 9.88 23.31 10.89
CA ALA A 148 10.05 22.19 11.84
C ALA A 148 10.96 21.09 11.26
N PHE A 149 10.74 20.69 10.03
CA PHE A 149 11.59 19.69 9.37
C PHE A 149 13.02 20.22 9.13
N ARG A 150 13.15 21.46 8.70
CA ARG A 150 14.47 22.07 8.52
C ARG A 150 15.25 22.16 9.82
N LEU A 151 14.60 22.54 10.92
CA LEU A 151 15.21 22.56 12.25
C LEU A 151 15.62 21.16 12.71
N SER A 152 14.75 20.16 12.47
CA SER A 152 15.04 18.75 12.74
C SER A 152 16.31 18.28 12.00
N ASP A 153 16.44 18.61 10.72
CA ASP A 153 17.60 18.25 9.91
C ASP A 153 18.88 18.97 10.41
N ASP A 154 18.80 20.29 10.65
CA ASP A 154 19.94 21.10 11.06
C ASP A 154 20.47 20.72 12.46
N GLU A 155 19.61 20.24 13.35
CA GLU A 155 19.97 19.83 14.72
C GLU A 155 20.10 18.29 14.87
N GLU A 156 20.04 17.54 13.75
CA GLU A 156 20.15 16.08 13.70
C GLU A 156 19.14 15.36 14.63
N LEU A 157 17.90 15.87 14.69
CA LEU A 157 16.82 15.36 15.51
C LEU A 157 15.85 14.53 14.66
N PRO A 158 15.97 13.19 14.58
CA PRO A 158 15.07 12.38 13.77
C PRO A 158 13.65 12.45 14.33
N LEU A 159 12.67 12.67 13.45
CA LEU A 159 11.25 12.61 13.78
C LEU A 159 10.74 11.21 13.48
N LEU A 160 10.68 10.34 14.48
CA LEU A 160 10.29 8.94 14.31
C LEU A 160 8.76 8.79 14.36
N ASP A 161 8.12 9.43 15.32
CA ASP A 161 6.68 9.34 15.52
C ASP A 161 6.02 10.73 15.67
N LEU A 162 4.69 10.75 15.87
CA LEU A 162 3.95 12.00 16.04
C LEU A 162 4.31 12.73 17.34
N LYS A 163 4.82 12.03 18.36
CA LYS A 163 5.21 12.66 19.63
C LYS A 163 6.48 13.47 19.47
N ASP A 164 7.42 13.00 18.64
CA ASP A 164 8.64 13.75 18.31
C ASP A 164 8.26 15.05 17.60
N LEU A 165 7.38 14.98 16.61
CA LEU A 165 6.88 16.16 15.92
C LEU A 165 6.15 17.12 16.86
N GLN A 166 5.31 16.62 17.76
CA GLN A 166 4.61 17.43 18.77
C GLN A 166 5.58 18.10 19.72
N ALA A 167 6.63 17.38 20.17
CA ALA A 167 7.67 17.93 21.04
C ALA A 167 8.44 19.06 20.34
N LEU A 168 8.83 18.84 19.07
CA LEU A 168 9.51 19.84 18.26
C LEU A 168 8.63 21.08 18.01
N LEU A 169 7.36 20.89 17.68
CA LEU A 169 6.41 22.00 17.53
C LEU A 169 6.23 22.81 18.82
N THR A 170 6.22 22.14 19.97
CA THR A 170 6.18 22.79 21.27
C THR A 170 7.44 23.63 21.53
N TYR A 171 8.61 23.07 21.23
CA TYR A 171 9.88 23.80 21.31
C TYR A 171 9.89 25.03 20.39
N ILE A 172 9.42 24.88 19.15
CA ILE A 172 9.30 25.98 18.18
C ILE A 172 8.39 27.10 18.71
N ALA A 173 7.25 26.76 19.32
CA ALA A 173 6.35 27.76 19.89
C ALA A 173 6.99 28.52 21.06
N GLN A 174 7.75 27.83 21.91
CA GLN A 174 8.44 28.44 23.06
C GLN A 174 9.59 29.35 22.66
N ASN A 175 10.24 29.06 21.52
CA ASN A 175 11.41 29.78 21.01
C ASN A 175 11.12 30.54 19.71
N ALA A 176 9.85 30.91 19.45
CA ALA A 176 9.39 31.43 18.16
C ALA A 176 10.17 32.66 17.67
N ASN A 177 10.63 33.56 18.55
CA ASN A 177 11.39 34.74 18.17
C ASN A 177 12.78 34.38 17.64
N GLU A 178 13.49 33.48 18.29
CA GLU A 178 14.82 33.03 17.88
C GLU A 178 14.74 32.26 16.57
N ILE A 179 13.80 31.31 16.48
CA ILE A 179 13.59 30.48 15.29
C ILE A 179 13.15 31.33 14.11
N SER A 180 12.26 32.32 14.33
CA SER A 180 11.88 33.27 13.27
C SER A 180 13.05 34.08 12.75
N GLY A 181 14.02 34.41 13.60
CA GLY A 181 15.26 35.11 13.18
C GLY A 181 16.14 34.25 12.27
N ARG A 182 16.11 32.92 12.39
CA ARG A 182 16.95 31.97 11.65
C ARG A 182 16.25 31.41 10.38
N TYR A 183 14.97 31.11 10.46
CA TYR A 183 14.24 30.37 9.40
C TYR A 183 13.09 31.14 8.76
N GLY A 184 12.75 32.34 9.26
CA GLY A 184 11.59 33.10 8.82
C GLY A 184 10.44 33.05 9.83
N LEU A 185 9.43 33.88 9.64
CA LEU A 185 8.36 34.11 10.60
C LEU A 185 7.63 32.81 10.98
N VAL A 186 7.66 32.51 12.27
CA VAL A 186 6.88 31.41 12.88
C VAL A 186 5.84 32.00 13.82
N SER A 187 4.56 31.72 13.52
CA SER A 187 3.43 32.11 14.37
C SER A 187 3.08 31.01 15.35
N THR A 188 2.98 31.34 16.64
CA THR A 188 2.48 30.40 17.68
C THR A 188 1.05 29.95 17.43
N ASP A 189 0.22 30.78 16.78
CA ASP A 189 -1.13 30.43 16.37
C ASP A 189 -1.14 29.33 15.32
N SER A 190 -0.20 29.40 14.36
CA SER A 190 -0.02 28.35 13.34
C SER A 190 0.46 27.04 13.97
N VAL A 191 1.41 27.09 14.91
CA VAL A 191 1.85 25.90 15.66
C VAL A 191 0.69 25.27 16.39
N GLY A 192 -0.11 26.05 17.15
CA GLY A 192 -1.27 25.55 17.86
C GLY A 192 -2.35 24.96 16.94
N ALA A 193 -2.49 25.49 15.72
CA ALA A 193 -3.39 24.92 14.72
C ALA A 193 -2.90 23.55 14.22
N ILE A 194 -1.59 23.41 13.93
CA ILE A 194 -0.99 22.13 13.53
C ILE A 194 -1.16 21.08 14.63
N GLN A 195 -0.87 21.45 15.89
CA GLN A 195 -1.03 20.54 17.03
C GLN A 195 -2.47 20.03 17.19
N ARG A 196 -3.47 20.89 16.97
CA ARG A 196 -4.89 20.45 16.98
C ARG A 196 -5.19 19.47 15.84
N ARG A 197 -4.62 19.65 14.65
CA ARG A 197 -4.78 18.72 13.54
C ARG A 197 -4.11 17.37 13.82
N LEU A 198 -2.94 17.37 14.46
CA LEU A 198 -2.28 16.14 14.90
C LEU A 198 -3.13 15.36 15.89
N LEU A 199 -3.78 16.02 16.86
CA LEU A 199 -4.71 15.37 17.79
C LEU A 199 -5.90 14.72 17.07
N VAL A 200 -6.44 15.37 16.02
CA VAL A 200 -7.52 14.78 15.21
C VAL A 200 -7.01 13.51 14.52
N LEU A 201 -5.82 13.58 13.91
CA LEU A 201 -5.21 12.43 13.24
C LEU A 201 -4.96 11.26 14.20
N GLU A 202 -4.50 11.53 15.42
CA GLU A 202 -4.31 10.51 16.45
C GLU A 202 -5.64 9.84 16.83
N ASN A 203 -6.70 10.63 17.01
CA ASN A 203 -8.04 10.13 17.34
C ASN A 203 -8.65 9.28 16.20
N GLU A 204 -8.27 9.53 14.95
CA GLU A 204 -8.66 8.74 13.78
C GLU A 204 -7.82 7.45 13.63
N GLY A 205 -6.91 7.18 14.57
CA GLY A 205 -6.03 6.02 14.54
C GLY A 205 -4.76 6.20 13.70
N GLY A 206 -4.51 7.41 13.20
CA GLY A 206 -3.33 7.72 12.39
C GLY A 206 -1.99 7.57 13.11
N ALA A 207 -2.00 7.59 14.45
CA ALA A 207 -0.79 7.33 15.23
C ALA A 207 -0.17 5.94 14.94
N GLY A 208 -0.97 4.96 14.55
CA GLY A 208 -0.48 3.62 14.20
C GLY A 208 0.36 3.56 12.92
N LEU A 209 0.24 4.58 12.06
CA LEU A 209 1.04 4.69 10.84
C LEU A 209 2.47 5.19 11.12
N PHE A 210 2.67 5.95 12.21
CA PHE A 210 3.95 6.60 12.46
C PHE A 210 4.76 5.87 13.53
N GLY A 211 6.02 5.61 13.23
CA GLY A 211 6.97 4.99 14.14
C GLY A 211 7.82 3.90 13.51
N GLU A 212 8.61 3.27 14.33
CA GLU A 212 9.50 2.18 13.95
C GLU A 212 8.93 0.80 14.36
N PRO A 213 9.36 -0.29 13.70
CA PRO A 213 10.17 -0.28 12.47
C PRO A 213 9.36 0.26 11.28
N ALA A 214 9.95 1.12 10.48
CA ALA A 214 9.35 1.60 9.24
C ALA A 214 9.36 0.50 8.17
N LEU A 215 8.39 0.52 7.27
CA LEU A 215 8.36 -0.38 6.12
C LEU A 215 9.42 0.06 5.11
N GLU A 216 10.35 -0.80 4.79
CA GLU A 216 11.27 -0.60 3.69
C GLU A 216 10.67 -1.12 2.38
N LEU A 217 10.87 -0.40 1.27
CA LEU A 217 10.40 -0.86 -0.05
C LEU A 217 10.97 -2.25 -0.39
N ALA A 218 12.18 -2.55 0.07
CA ALA A 218 12.81 -3.86 -0.08
C ALA A 218 11.97 -5.00 0.52
N ASP A 219 11.21 -4.77 1.57
CA ASP A 219 10.33 -5.77 2.20
C ASP A 219 9.19 -6.21 1.26
N LEU A 220 8.78 -5.34 0.36
CA LEU A 220 7.76 -5.61 -0.64
C LEU A 220 8.32 -6.26 -1.91
N MET A 221 9.66 -6.24 -2.10
CA MET A 221 10.34 -6.69 -3.32
C MET A 221 10.99 -8.08 -3.17
N LEU A 222 10.39 -8.93 -2.33
CA LEU A 222 10.95 -10.23 -2.00
C LEU A 222 10.38 -11.35 -2.87
N THR A 223 11.19 -12.40 -3.07
CA THR A 223 10.75 -13.70 -3.57
C THR A 223 10.84 -14.75 -2.45
N ASP A 224 10.13 -15.86 -2.61
CA ASP A 224 10.28 -17.00 -1.72
C ASP A 224 11.42 -17.93 -2.16
N SER A 225 11.68 -19.00 -1.38
CA SER A 225 12.72 -19.99 -1.67
C SER A 225 12.46 -20.81 -2.96
N SER A 226 11.25 -20.80 -3.47
CA SER A 226 10.85 -21.49 -4.70
C SER A 226 10.93 -20.58 -5.92
N GLY A 227 11.29 -19.30 -5.74
CA GLY A 227 11.40 -18.31 -6.79
C GLY A 227 10.09 -17.57 -7.11
N PHE A 228 9.01 -17.79 -6.36
CA PHE A 228 7.77 -17.03 -6.52
C PHE A 228 7.92 -15.62 -5.94
N GLY A 229 7.42 -14.61 -6.67
CA GLY A 229 7.29 -13.27 -6.12
C GLY A 229 6.30 -13.25 -4.97
N ARG A 230 6.65 -12.61 -3.84
CA ARG A 230 5.71 -12.47 -2.72
C ARG A 230 4.57 -11.54 -3.09
N ILE A 231 3.36 -11.89 -2.65
CA ILE A 231 2.15 -11.09 -2.82
C ILE A 231 1.88 -10.38 -1.49
N SER A 232 2.11 -9.08 -1.46
CA SER A 232 1.81 -8.22 -0.32
C SER A 232 0.38 -7.72 -0.42
N ILE A 233 -0.48 -8.06 0.54
CA ILE A 233 -1.89 -7.65 0.58
C ILE A 233 -2.10 -6.71 1.76
N LEU A 234 -2.45 -5.46 1.48
CA LEU A 234 -2.81 -4.46 2.48
C LEU A 234 -4.30 -4.57 2.81
N ALA A 235 -4.63 -4.85 4.08
CA ALA A 235 -5.99 -4.76 4.58
C ALA A 235 -6.42 -3.28 4.62
N ALA A 236 -7.26 -2.87 3.69
CA ALA A 236 -7.66 -1.47 3.50
C ALA A 236 -9.13 -1.21 3.88
N ASP A 237 -9.84 -2.18 4.43
CA ASP A 237 -11.27 -2.06 4.77
C ASP A 237 -11.54 -0.94 5.80
N LYS A 238 -10.73 -0.84 6.85
CA LYS A 238 -10.82 0.24 7.84
C LYS A 238 -10.32 1.57 7.30
N LEU A 239 -9.30 1.56 6.44
CA LEU A 239 -8.74 2.77 5.83
C LEU A 239 -9.74 3.53 4.98
N MET A 240 -10.74 2.85 4.43
CA MET A 240 -11.83 3.51 3.69
C MET A 240 -12.66 4.46 4.55
N ASN A 241 -12.61 4.33 5.87
CA ASN A 241 -13.24 5.27 6.80
C ASN A 241 -12.41 6.55 6.99
N SER A 242 -11.12 6.52 6.61
CA SER A 242 -10.18 7.65 6.65
C SER A 242 -9.54 7.85 5.27
N PRO A 243 -10.27 8.36 4.27
CA PRO A 243 -9.82 8.42 2.87
C PRO A 243 -8.53 9.22 2.68
N ARG A 244 -8.29 10.24 3.52
CA ARG A 244 -7.06 11.04 3.49
C ARG A 244 -5.85 10.22 3.93
N LEU A 245 -5.98 9.50 5.03
CA LEU A 245 -4.92 8.62 5.53
C LEU A 245 -4.57 7.58 4.48
N TYR A 246 -5.59 6.96 3.87
CA TYR A 246 -5.40 6.00 2.80
C TYR A 246 -4.68 6.60 1.58
N ALA A 247 -5.15 7.75 1.10
CA ALA A 247 -4.54 8.42 -0.05
C ALA A 247 -3.08 8.85 0.24
N THR A 248 -2.82 9.41 1.43
CA THR A 248 -1.47 9.83 1.83
C THR A 248 -0.54 8.64 1.98
N PHE A 249 -1.01 7.55 2.57
CA PHE A 249 -0.26 6.30 2.68
C PHE A 249 0.12 5.76 1.29
N LEU A 250 -0.83 5.70 0.35
CA LEU A 250 -0.53 5.23 -1.01
C LEU A 250 0.44 6.16 -1.74
N LEU A 251 0.32 7.48 -1.56
CA LEU A 251 1.26 8.43 -2.15
C LEU A 251 2.66 8.25 -1.56
N TRP A 252 2.78 8.08 -0.25
CA TRP A 252 4.06 7.81 0.40
C TRP A 252 4.68 6.49 -0.10
N LEU A 253 3.88 5.42 -0.21
CA LEU A 253 4.36 4.12 -0.69
C LEU A 253 4.88 4.16 -2.14
N LEU A 254 4.40 5.10 -2.96
CA LEU A 254 4.74 5.23 -4.38
C LEU A 254 5.79 6.31 -4.64
N SER A 255 6.20 7.08 -3.63
CA SER A 255 7.21 8.15 -3.76
C SER A 255 8.63 7.64 -3.51
#